data_81a9138ccbaa8a62bba324746d4c4bce
#
_entry.id   81a9138ccbaa8a62bba324746d4c4bce
#
_cell.length_a   1.000
_cell.length_b   1.000
_cell.length_c   1.000
_cell.angle_alpha   90.00
_cell.angle_beta   90.00
_cell.angle_gamma   90.00
#
_symmetry.space_group_name_H-M   'P 1'
#
loop_
_entity.id
_entity.type
_entity.pdbx_description
1 polymer ?
#
loop_
_entity_poly.entity_id
_entity_poly.type
_entity_poly.pdbx_seq_one_letter_code
_entity_poly.pdbx_strand_id
1 'polypeptide(L)'
;RKYNAVMVAHDGRFLDREQLPPGLPSGAHPKTLHPNYRFFDDDRHFFSLRQLAAAQGRDVADWILPFEVPTTTGIFRFGTQLCEDLWCDDYCLDSAPLDTYGLLAERGVDAVFNLSASPWTWQKNDKRHRTVQQILSRQSKRGISVPFFYVNQVGAQNNGKNILVFDGDTTAYEADGSRAARARAWTQ
;
A
#
# COMPACT_ATOMS: atom_id res chain seq x y z
N ARG A 1 -14.01 -9.18 13.75
CA ARG A 1 -12.90 -9.44 12.80
C ARG A 1 -11.72 -8.54 13.14
N LYS A 2 -10.49 -8.98 12.89
CA LYS A 2 -9.27 -8.18 13.01
C LYS A 2 -8.79 -7.81 11.61
N TYR A 3 -8.27 -6.60 11.46
CA TYR A 3 -7.72 -6.10 10.22
C TYR A 3 -6.29 -5.60 10.42
N ASN A 4 -5.42 -5.85 9.47
CA ASN A 4 -4.20 -5.09 9.28
C ASN A 4 -4.59 -3.88 8.42
N ALA A 5 -4.56 -2.67 8.97
CA ALA A 5 -5.12 -1.50 8.32
C ALA A 5 -4.29 -0.25 8.59
N VAL A 6 -4.25 0.65 7.62
CA VAL A 6 -3.83 2.03 7.84
C VAL A 6 -5.01 2.82 8.42
N MET A 7 -4.70 3.75 9.30
CA MET A 7 -5.66 4.73 9.82
C MET A 7 -5.18 6.12 9.42
N VAL A 8 -6.03 6.86 8.73
CA VAL A 8 -5.71 8.22 8.27
C VAL A 8 -6.49 9.24 9.07
N ALA A 9 -5.78 10.23 9.58
CA ALA A 9 -6.36 11.35 10.33
C ALA A 9 -5.79 12.68 9.84
N HIS A 10 -6.60 13.72 9.91
CA HIS A 10 -6.23 15.11 9.65
C HIS A 10 -6.88 15.99 10.72
N ASP A 11 -6.14 16.95 11.25
CA ASP A 11 -6.59 17.87 12.32
C ASP A 11 -7.26 17.16 13.51
N GLY A 12 -6.65 16.05 13.95
CA GLY A 12 -7.10 15.28 15.12
C GLY A 12 -8.38 14.45 14.87
N ARG A 13 -8.86 14.33 13.64
CA ARG A 13 -10.04 13.53 13.29
C ARG A 13 -9.69 12.49 12.24
N PHE A 14 -10.29 11.31 12.34
CA PHE A 14 -10.19 10.32 11.27
C PHE A 14 -10.91 10.82 10.02
N LEU A 15 -10.28 10.61 8.86
CA LEU A 15 -10.85 11.03 7.58
C LEU A 15 -11.96 10.09 7.15
N ASP A 16 -13.15 10.63 6.94
CA ASP A 16 -14.22 9.89 6.29
C ASP A 16 -13.96 9.74 4.79
N ARG A 17 -14.45 8.64 4.26
CA ARG A 17 -14.54 8.40 2.82
C ARG A 17 -15.96 8.02 2.47
N GLU A 18 -16.42 8.48 1.33
CA GLU A 18 -17.66 7.96 0.76
C GLU A 18 -17.51 6.45 0.53
N GLN A 19 -18.55 5.69 0.79
CA GLN A 19 -18.61 4.24 0.51
C GLN A 19 -17.61 3.37 1.31
N LEU A 20 -17.40 3.68 2.58
CA LEU A 20 -16.65 2.76 3.46
C LEU A 20 -17.31 1.38 3.53
N PRO A 21 -16.50 0.30 3.52
CA PRO A 21 -17.01 -1.02 3.79
C PRO A 21 -17.76 -1.07 5.14
N PRO A 22 -18.94 -1.71 5.20
CA PRO A 22 -19.70 -1.78 6.45
C PRO A 22 -18.89 -2.37 7.62
N GLY A 23 -18.94 -1.69 8.77
CA GLY A 23 -18.26 -2.12 9.99
C GLY A 23 -16.80 -1.71 10.11
N LEU A 24 -16.28 -0.92 9.17
CA LEU A 24 -14.98 -0.26 9.33
C LEU A 24 -15.15 1.14 9.93
N PRO A 25 -14.23 1.57 10.81
CA PRO A 25 -14.24 2.93 11.30
C PRO A 25 -13.75 3.93 10.23
N SER A 26 -14.13 5.19 10.38
CA SER A 26 -13.59 6.30 9.59
C SER A 26 -12.07 6.29 9.57
N GLY A 27 -11.47 6.62 8.46
CA GLY A 27 -10.02 6.63 8.26
C GLY A 27 -9.38 5.27 8.02
N ALA A 28 -10.12 4.17 8.16
CA ALA A 28 -9.55 2.84 7.98
C ALA A 28 -9.44 2.45 6.51
N HIS A 29 -8.28 1.91 6.12
CA HIS A 29 -8.09 1.18 4.87
C HIS A 29 -7.40 -0.16 5.17
N PRO A 30 -8.13 -1.28 5.13
CA PRO A 30 -7.56 -2.60 5.35
C PRO A 30 -6.60 -3.00 4.23
N LYS A 31 -5.58 -3.76 4.59
CA LYS A 31 -4.66 -4.39 3.65
C LYS A 31 -5.43 -5.28 2.67
N THR A 32 -5.11 -5.13 1.40
CA THR A 32 -5.81 -5.84 0.31
C THR A 32 -5.20 -7.21 0.05
N LEU A 33 -3.87 -7.28 -0.06
CA LEU A 33 -3.11 -8.50 -0.32
C LEU A 33 -2.39 -8.98 0.93
N HIS A 34 -2.60 -10.23 1.31
CA HIS A 34 -1.99 -10.82 2.49
C HIS A 34 -0.82 -11.73 2.10
N PRO A 35 0.39 -11.53 2.66
CA PRO A 35 1.47 -12.49 2.51
C PRO A 35 1.16 -13.74 3.36
N ASN A 36 1.24 -14.91 2.73
CA ASN A 36 1.06 -16.21 3.38
C ASN A 36 2.20 -17.14 2.97
N TYR A 37 3.44 -16.68 3.10
CA TYR A 37 4.64 -17.42 2.75
C TYR A 37 5.75 -17.19 3.77
N ARG A 38 6.65 -18.15 3.92
CA ARG A 38 7.75 -18.16 4.90
C ARG A 38 7.22 -18.04 6.33
N PHE A 39 7.49 -16.91 7.00
CA PHE A 39 7.03 -16.60 8.36
C PHE A 39 5.79 -15.72 8.41
N PHE A 40 5.27 -15.30 7.25
CA PHE A 40 4.01 -14.59 7.16
C PHE A 40 2.82 -15.56 7.12
N ASP A 41 1.79 -15.22 7.87
CA ASP A 41 0.54 -16.00 7.95
C ASP A 41 -0.61 -15.01 8.21
N ASP A 42 -0.71 -14.00 7.34
CA ASP A 42 -1.65 -12.89 7.55
C ASP A 42 -3.11 -13.36 7.53
N ASP A 43 -3.48 -14.30 6.66
CA ASP A 43 -4.86 -14.81 6.56
C ASP A 43 -5.32 -15.55 7.82
N ARG A 44 -4.39 -16.08 8.62
CA ARG A 44 -4.72 -16.70 9.90
C ARG A 44 -5.13 -15.67 10.95
N HIS A 45 -4.60 -14.47 10.86
CA HIS A 45 -4.71 -13.45 11.91
C HIS A 45 -5.61 -12.29 11.54
N PHE A 46 -5.71 -11.97 10.26
CA PHE A 46 -6.38 -10.78 9.75
C PHE A 46 -7.37 -11.13 8.63
N PHE A 47 -8.35 -10.26 8.48
CA PHE A 47 -9.32 -10.31 7.40
C PHE A 47 -8.93 -9.23 6.37
N SER A 48 -8.70 -9.62 5.12
CA SER A 48 -8.29 -8.69 4.07
C SER A 48 -9.46 -7.89 3.50
N LEU A 49 -9.15 -6.80 2.79
CA LEU A 49 -10.18 -6.06 2.05
C LEU A 49 -10.85 -6.93 0.99
N ARG A 50 -10.09 -7.85 0.35
CA ARG A 50 -10.64 -8.83 -0.60
C ARG A 50 -11.68 -9.77 0.03
N GLN A 51 -11.34 -10.34 1.19
CA GLN A 51 -12.26 -11.22 1.91
C GLN A 51 -13.51 -10.46 2.39
N LEU A 52 -13.34 -9.19 2.77
CA LEU A 52 -14.45 -8.32 3.15
C LEU A 52 -15.37 -8.05 1.95
N ALA A 53 -14.81 -7.72 0.80
CA ALA A 53 -15.55 -7.48 -0.44
C ALA A 53 -16.33 -8.73 -0.86
N ALA A 54 -15.66 -9.88 -0.91
CA ALA A 54 -16.29 -11.16 -1.22
C ALA A 54 -17.45 -11.50 -0.27
N ALA A 55 -17.27 -11.26 1.04
CA ALA A 55 -18.32 -11.50 2.05
C ALA A 55 -19.54 -10.58 1.90
N GLN A 56 -19.40 -9.48 1.18
CA GLN A 56 -20.46 -8.50 0.88
C GLN A 56 -20.99 -8.62 -0.56
N GLY A 57 -20.48 -9.57 -1.35
CA GLY A 57 -20.84 -9.71 -2.76
C GLY A 57 -20.46 -8.50 -3.62
N ARG A 58 -19.36 -7.82 -3.27
CA ARG A 58 -18.86 -6.61 -3.93
C ARG A 58 -17.52 -6.88 -4.61
N ASP A 59 -17.22 -6.09 -5.66
CA ASP A 59 -15.87 -6.02 -6.20
C ASP A 59 -14.96 -5.31 -5.21
N VAL A 60 -13.78 -5.86 -4.94
CA VAL A 60 -12.80 -5.24 -4.08
C VAL A 60 -12.32 -3.90 -4.64
N ALA A 61 -12.30 -3.74 -5.94
CA ALA A 61 -11.95 -2.49 -6.61
C ALA A 61 -12.85 -1.32 -6.18
N ASP A 62 -14.12 -1.57 -5.86
CA ASP A 62 -15.06 -0.52 -5.40
C ASP A 62 -14.60 0.13 -4.09
N TRP A 63 -13.77 -0.55 -3.30
CA TRP A 63 -13.33 -0.12 -1.97
C TRP A 63 -11.87 0.30 -1.88
N ILE A 64 -11.13 0.21 -2.98
CA ILE A 64 -9.78 0.78 -3.10
C ILE A 64 -9.93 2.26 -3.47
N LEU A 65 -10.24 3.08 -2.47
CA LEU A 65 -10.62 4.49 -2.62
C LEU A 65 -9.55 5.43 -2.06
N PRO A 66 -9.39 6.62 -2.66
CA PRO A 66 -8.49 7.64 -2.14
C PRO A 66 -9.01 8.24 -0.82
N PHE A 67 -8.09 8.90 -0.12
CA PHE A 67 -8.37 9.89 0.91
C PHE A 67 -8.23 11.29 0.34
N GLU A 68 -8.94 12.25 0.93
CA GLU A 68 -8.90 13.64 0.54
C GLU A 68 -8.62 14.53 1.74
N VAL A 69 -7.69 15.45 1.58
CA VAL A 69 -7.30 16.42 2.62
C VAL A 69 -7.40 17.83 2.03
N PRO A 70 -8.15 18.75 2.66
CA PRO A 70 -8.13 20.14 2.27
C PRO A 70 -6.75 20.75 2.54
N THR A 71 -6.25 21.52 1.60
CA THR A 71 -5.00 22.27 1.70
C THR A 71 -5.22 23.73 1.37
N THR A 72 -4.22 24.57 1.57
CA THR A 72 -4.30 26.00 1.21
C THR A 72 -4.46 26.25 -0.30
N THR A 73 -4.11 25.27 -1.12
CA THR A 73 -4.14 25.37 -2.60
C THR A 73 -5.24 24.52 -3.23
N GLY A 74 -6.05 23.81 -2.44
CA GLY A 74 -7.11 22.94 -2.95
C GLY A 74 -7.22 21.64 -2.15
N ILE A 75 -7.73 20.59 -2.78
CA ILE A 75 -7.85 19.26 -2.18
C ILE A 75 -6.66 18.42 -2.63
N PHE A 76 -5.91 17.88 -1.68
CA PHE A 76 -4.91 16.86 -1.94
C PHE A 76 -5.53 15.47 -1.80
N ARG A 77 -5.52 14.73 -2.90
CA ARG A 77 -6.11 13.40 -3.00
C ARG A 77 -5.02 12.35 -3.03
N PHE A 78 -5.05 11.36 -2.15
CA PHE A 78 -4.00 10.35 -2.09
C PHE A 78 -4.51 8.94 -1.83
N GLY A 79 -3.78 7.97 -2.35
CA GLY A 79 -4.01 6.56 -2.11
C GLY A 79 -3.09 5.99 -1.04
N THR A 80 -3.55 4.96 -0.34
CA THR A 80 -2.73 4.20 0.61
C THR A 80 -2.69 2.73 0.24
N GLN A 81 -1.52 2.13 0.42
CA GLN A 81 -1.27 0.70 0.30
C GLN A 81 -0.56 0.20 1.56
N LEU A 82 -0.67 -1.06 1.86
CA LEU A 82 0.02 -1.70 2.97
C LEU A 82 0.94 -2.82 2.45
N CYS A 83 2.24 -2.56 2.49
CA CYS A 83 3.32 -3.53 2.28
C CYS A 83 3.10 -4.43 1.04
N GLU A 84 2.44 -5.58 1.24
CA GLU A 84 2.20 -6.61 0.22
C GLU A 84 1.35 -6.13 -0.96
N ASP A 85 0.57 -5.08 -0.79
CA ASP A 85 -0.24 -4.49 -1.86
C ASP A 85 0.63 -3.99 -3.05
N LEU A 86 1.92 -3.74 -2.81
CA LEU A 86 2.90 -3.45 -3.86
C LEU A 86 3.19 -4.66 -4.78
N TRP A 87 3.05 -5.89 -4.27
CA TRP A 87 3.46 -7.11 -4.96
C TRP A 87 2.32 -7.75 -5.75
N CYS A 88 1.46 -6.93 -6.34
CA CYS A 88 0.23 -7.36 -7.00
C CYS A 88 0.44 -8.42 -8.09
N ASP A 89 1.58 -8.39 -8.80
CA ASP A 89 1.90 -9.34 -9.86
C ASP A 89 2.14 -10.78 -9.34
N ASP A 90 2.43 -10.92 -8.05
CA ASP A 90 2.56 -12.23 -7.38
C ASP A 90 1.16 -12.82 -7.00
N TYR A 91 0.07 -12.06 -7.20
CA TYR A 91 -1.31 -12.42 -6.84
C TYR A 91 -2.25 -12.29 -8.02
N CYS A 92 -2.60 -13.41 -8.63
CA CYS A 92 -3.62 -13.43 -9.68
C CYS A 92 -5.00 -13.67 -9.09
N LEU A 93 -5.95 -12.82 -9.45
CA LEU A 93 -7.37 -13.00 -9.25
C LEU A 93 -8.03 -13.09 -10.63
N ASP A 94 -8.72 -14.19 -10.89
CA ASP A 94 -9.44 -14.38 -12.15
C ASP A 94 -8.59 -14.07 -13.39
N SER A 95 -7.32 -14.54 -13.38
CA SER A 95 -6.31 -14.37 -14.44
C SER A 95 -5.67 -12.97 -14.59
N ALA A 96 -5.98 -12.01 -13.72
CA ALA A 96 -5.34 -10.70 -13.73
C ALA A 96 -4.78 -10.31 -12.35
N PRO A 97 -3.64 -9.58 -12.28
CA PRO A 97 -3.16 -9.00 -11.02
C PRO A 97 -4.15 -7.97 -10.47
N LEU A 98 -4.34 -7.96 -9.15
CA LEU A 98 -5.08 -6.89 -8.48
C LEU A 98 -4.13 -5.69 -8.24
N ASP A 99 -3.99 -4.84 -9.23
CA ASP A 99 -3.14 -3.66 -9.21
C ASP A 99 -3.80 -2.52 -8.42
N THR A 100 -3.60 -2.52 -7.10
CA THR A 100 -4.18 -1.50 -6.21
C THR A 100 -3.62 -0.10 -6.48
N TYR A 101 -2.37 0.02 -6.96
CA TYR A 101 -1.81 1.30 -7.41
C TYR A 101 -2.54 1.81 -8.66
N GLY A 102 -2.72 0.95 -9.65
CA GLY A 102 -3.42 1.29 -10.89
C GLY A 102 -4.84 1.77 -10.63
N LEU A 103 -5.57 1.07 -9.76
CA LEU A 103 -6.92 1.46 -9.36
C LEU A 103 -6.98 2.84 -8.68
N LEU A 104 -6.02 3.15 -7.81
CA LEU A 104 -5.91 4.46 -7.17
C LEU A 104 -5.54 5.54 -8.18
N ALA A 105 -4.57 5.27 -9.04
CA ALA A 105 -4.11 6.21 -10.07
C ALA A 105 -5.24 6.57 -11.07
N GLU A 106 -6.05 5.59 -11.48
CA GLU A 106 -7.23 5.80 -12.32
C GLU A 106 -8.31 6.67 -11.65
N ARG A 107 -8.31 6.73 -10.31
CA ARG A 107 -9.20 7.61 -9.53
C ARG A 107 -8.67 9.02 -9.37
N GLY A 108 -7.58 9.37 -10.03
CA GLY A 108 -7.05 10.73 -10.08
C GLY A 108 -6.46 11.18 -8.74
N VAL A 109 -5.67 10.33 -8.10
CA VAL A 109 -4.90 10.73 -6.91
C VAL A 109 -3.66 11.52 -7.29
N ASP A 110 -3.24 12.43 -6.41
CA ASP A 110 -2.01 13.22 -6.54
C ASP A 110 -0.77 12.43 -6.11
N ALA A 111 -0.94 11.41 -5.26
CA ALA A 111 0.14 10.55 -4.79
C ALA A 111 -0.39 9.21 -4.26
N VAL A 112 0.49 8.18 -4.24
CA VAL A 112 0.22 6.91 -3.55
C VAL A 112 1.32 6.63 -2.53
N PHE A 113 0.92 6.26 -1.30
CA PHE A 113 1.80 5.91 -0.20
C PHE A 113 1.69 4.43 0.13
N ASN A 114 2.78 3.70 0.05
CA ASN A 114 2.87 2.32 0.53
C ASN A 114 3.57 2.29 1.89
N LEU A 115 2.83 1.92 2.92
CA LEU A 115 3.33 1.82 4.29
C LEU A 115 3.73 0.38 4.58
N SER A 116 5.01 0.16 4.83
CA SER A 116 5.61 -1.17 4.91
C SER A 116 6.35 -1.42 6.22
N ALA A 117 6.21 -2.65 6.72
CA ALA A 117 7.16 -3.30 7.61
C ALA A 117 7.71 -4.52 6.85
N SER A 118 8.51 -4.25 5.82
CA SER A 118 9.05 -5.26 4.91
C SER A 118 10.45 -5.67 5.36
N PRO A 119 10.64 -6.90 5.89
CA PRO A 119 11.92 -7.34 6.40
C PRO A 119 12.99 -7.36 5.31
N TRP A 120 14.20 -7.00 5.70
CA TRP A 120 15.34 -7.04 4.81
C TRP A 120 15.73 -8.48 4.46
N THR A 121 16.04 -8.69 3.20
CA THR A 121 16.72 -9.88 2.70
C THR A 121 17.69 -9.47 1.59
N TRP A 122 18.65 -10.33 1.28
CA TRP A 122 19.62 -10.07 0.22
C TRP A 122 18.94 -9.71 -1.10
N GLN A 123 19.38 -8.63 -1.75
CA GLN A 123 18.87 -8.10 -3.02
C GLN A 123 17.38 -7.64 -3.02
N LYS A 124 16.72 -7.60 -1.86
CA LYS A 124 15.30 -7.22 -1.81
C LYS A 124 15.06 -5.75 -2.21
N ASN A 125 16.01 -4.86 -1.91
CA ASN A 125 15.94 -3.45 -2.29
C ASN A 125 15.87 -3.29 -3.82
N ASP A 126 16.70 -4.02 -4.55
CA ASP A 126 16.69 -3.98 -6.01
C ASP A 126 15.42 -4.61 -6.59
N LYS A 127 14.95 -5.71 -6.00
CA LYS A 127 13.66 -6.32 -6.41
C LYS A 127 12.53 -5.32 -6.18
N ARG A 128 12.47 -4.69 -5.01
CA ARG A 128 11.47 -3.68 -4.66
C ARG A 128 11.47 -2.52 -5.65
N HIS A 129 12.65 -1.95 -5.92
CA HIS A 129 12.79 -0.87 -6.87
C HIS A 129 12.28 -1.25 -8.28
N ARG A 130 12.69 -2.41 -8.80
CA ARG A 130 12.20 -2.91 -10.09
C ARG A 130 10.68 -3.09 -10.09
N THR A 131 10.10 -3.62 -9.03
CA THR A 131 8.64 -3.79 -8.90
C THR A 131 7.92 -2.45 -8.96
N VAL A 132 8.38 -1.44 -8.21
CA VAL A 132 7.81 -0.08 -8.28
C VAL A 132 7.92 0.47 -9.70
N GLN A 133 9.09 0.40 -10.32
CA GLN A 133 9.27 0.88 -11.70
C GLN A 133 8.33 0.18 -12.69
N GLN A 134 8.12 -1.12 -12.56
CA GLN A 134 7.22 -1.88 -13.44
C GLN A 134 5.77 -1.40 -13.30
N ILE A 135 5.30 -1.20 -12.07
CA ILE A 135 3.94 -0.73 -11.79
C ILE A 135 3.74 0.68 -12.34
N LEU A 136 4.67 1.61 -12.05
CA LEU A 136 4.61 2.99 -12.55
C LEU A 136 4.66 3.04 -14.08
N SER A 137 5.57 2.28 -14.71
CA SER A 137 5.68 2.18 -16.17
C SER A 137 4.40 1.64 -16.82
N ARG A 138 3.72 0.69 -16.16
CA ARG A 138 2.44 0.14 -16.64
C ARG A 138 1.39 1.23 -16.76
N GLN A 139 1.27 2.08 -15.75
CA GLN A 139 0.29 3.16 -15.74
C GLN A 139 0.70 4.32 -16.65
N SER A 140 1.99 4.65 -16.71
CA SER A 140 2.51 5.68 -17.62
C SER A 140 2.21 5.38 -19.09
N LYS A 141 2.29 4.11 -19.52
CA LYS A 141 1.89 3.67 -20.87
C LYS A 141 0.40 3.89 -21.16
N ARG A 142 -0.42 4.03 -20.12
CA ARG A 142 -1.86 4.35 -20.22
C ARG A 142 -2.14 5.85 -20.09
N GLY A 143 -1.10 6.69 -20.05
CA GLY A 143 -1.21 8.12 -19.88
C GLY A 143 -1.48 8.57 -18.44
N ILE A 144 -1.32 7.68 -17.47
CA ILE A 144 -1.54 7.98 -16.05
C ILE A 144 -0.19 8.10 -15.36
N SER A 145 0.03 9.23 -14.71
CA SER A 145 1.30 9.58 -14.06
C SER A 145 1.07 10.03 -12.63
N VAL A 146 1.41 9.19 -11.66
CA VAL A 146 1.22 9.48 -10.23
C VAL A 146 2.50 9.12 -9.47
N PRO A 147 3.07 10.04 -8.66
CA PRO A 147 4.23 9.75 -7.83
C PRO A 147 3.92 8.70 -6.74
N PHE A 148 4.94 7.94 -6.37
CA PHE A 148 4.81 6.84 -5.43
C PHE A 148 5.81 6.96 -4.29
N PHE A 149 5.32 6.80 -3.05
CA PHE A 149 6.13 6.87 -1.85
C PHE A 149 6.14 5.51 -1.16
N TYR A 150 7.30 4.86 -1.18
CA TYR A 150 7.54 3.65 -0.40
C TYR A 150 8.10 4.03 0.96
N VAL A 151 7.34 3.80 2.03
CA VAL A 151 7.72 4.11 3.40
C VAL A 151 7.92 2.81 4.17
N ASN A 152 9.13 2.54 4.64
CA ASN A 152 9.44 1.27 5.29
C ASN A 152 9.98 1.47 6.70
N GLN A 153 9.63 0.54 7.57
CA GLN A 153 10.18 0.46 8.93
C GLN A 153 11.70 0.31 8.89
N VAL A 154 12.38 0.86 9.89
CA VAL A 154 13.81 0.66 10.15
C VAL A 154 14.02 0.06 11.53
N GLY A 155 15.07 -0.74 11.68
CA GLY A 155 15.46 -1.36 12.97
C GLY A 155 15.20 -2.85 13.03
N ALA A 156 15.15 -3.40 14.23
CA ALA A 156 14.93 -4.82 14.47
C ALA A 156 13.68 -5.04 15.34
N GLN A 157 12.97 -6.11 15.05
CA GLN A 157 11.78 -6.52 15.80
C GLN A 157 11.84 -8.01 16.10
N ASN A 158 11.59 -8.36 17.36
CA ASN A 158 11.43 -9.76 17.76
C ASN A 158 9.94 -10.13 17.67
N ASN A 159 9.61 -11.15 16.89
CA ASN A 159 8.26 -11.69 16.79
C ASN A 159 8.03 -12.95 17.64
N GLY A 160 8.93 -13.22 18.60
CA GLY A 160 8.89 -14.38 19.48
C GLY A 160 9.56 -15.63 18.93
N LYS A 161 9.66 -15.79 17.61
CA LYS A 161 10.33 -16.92 16.95
C LYS A 161 11.59 -16.49 16.21
N ASN A 162 11.57 -15.29 15.65
CA ASN A 162 12.64 -14.75 14.81
C ASN A 162 12.89 -13.29 15.16
N ILE A 163 14.11 -12.84 14.93
CA ILE A 163 14.43 -11.43 14.86
C ILE A 163 14.33 -11.00 13.40
N LEU A 164 13.39 -10.11 13.11
CA LEU A 164 13.24 -9.49 11.81
C LEU A 164 14.00 -8.18 11.80
N VAL A 165 14.74 -7.94 10.74
CA VAL A 165 15.51 -6.71 10.55
C VAL A 165 14.92 -5.95 9.38
N PHE A 166 14.74 -4.65 9.56
CA PHE A 166 14.16 -3.75 8.57
C PHE A 166 15.19 -2.67 8.22
N ASP A 167 15.43 -2.54 6.93
CA ASP A 167 16.46 -1.64 6.39
C ASP A 167 15.99 -0.20 6.19
N GLY A 168 14.71 0.08 6.38
CA GLY A 168 14.15 1.37 6.00
C GLY A 168 14.13 1.50 4.48
N ASP A 169 15.10 2.24 3.93
CA ASP A 169 15.21 2.46 2.50
C ASP A 169 13.95 3.14 1.90
N THR A 170 13.33 4.00 2.71
CA THR A 170 12.17 4.81 2.29
C THR A 170 12.54 5.61 1.06
N THR A 171 11.73 5.50 0.01
CA THR A 171 12.06 6.07 -1.31
C THR A 171 10.83 6.76 -1.90
N ALA A 172 11.03 7.98 -2.38
CA ALA A 172 10.08 8.69 -3.22
C ALA A 172 10.42 8.44 -4.69
N TYR A 173 9.41 8.11 -5.47
CA TYR A 173 9.52 7.90 -6.91
C TYR A 173 8.69 8.94 -7.64
N GLU A 174 9.27 9.51 -8.69
CA GLU A 174 8.52 10.27 -9.67
C GLU A 174 7.57 9.36 -10.45
N ALA A 175 6.63 9.96 -11.12
CA ALA A 175 5.63 9.22 -11.88
C ALA A 175 6.21 8.39 -13.05
N ASP A 176 7.41 8.70 -13.52
CA ASP A 176 8.14 7.94 -14.53
C ASP A 176 8.91 6.73 -13.96
N GLY A 177 8.90 6.57 -12.63
CA GLY A 177 9.60 5.51 -11.92
C GLY A 177 11.06 5.83 -11.56
N SER A 178 11.55 7.03 -11.88
CA SER A 178 12.83 7.51 -11.37
C SER A 178 12.76 7.79 -9.87
N ARG A 179 13.89 7.71 -9.17
CA ARG A 179 13.96 8.02 -7.75
C ARG A 179 14.14 9.52 -7.55
N ALA A 180 13.12 10.18 -7.00
CA ALA A 180 13.19 11.58 -6.60
C ALA A 180 14.06 11.78 -5.34
N ALA A 181 13.88 10.90 -4.36
CA ALA A 181 14.62 10.90 -3.10
C ALA A 181 14.67 9.50 -2.49
N ARG A 182 15.72 9.26 -1.70
CA ARG A 182 15.90 7.99 -1.00
C ARG A 182 16.53 8.24 0.36
N ALA A 183 15.89 7.78 1.41
CA ALA A 183 16.49 7.79 2.74
C ALA A 183 17.65 6.80 2.82
N ARG A 184 18.66 7.15 3.60
CA ARG A 184 19.78 6.23 3.84
C ARG A 184 19.28 4.99 4.56
N ALA A 185 19.59 3.82 4.02
CA ALA A 185 19.24 2.55 4.67
C ALA A 185 19.89 2.45 6.07
N TRP A 186 19.21 1.79 7.00
CA TRP A 186 19.67 1.54 8.39
C TRP A 186 19.76 2.79 9.28
N THR A 187 19.21 3.91 8.86
CA THR A 187 19.18 5.14 9.66
C THR A 187 17.73 5.57 9.93
N GLN A 188 17.52 6.10 11.14
CA GLN A 188 16.27 6.78 11.53
C GLN A 188 16.30 8.24 11.12
#